data_38215c231a480a325eeb8da896ae325f
#
_entry.id   38215c231a480a325eeb8da896ae325f
#
_cell.length_a   1.000
_cell.length_b   1.000
_cell.length_c   1.000
_cell.angle_alpha   90.00
_cell.angle_beta   90.00
_cell.angle_gamma   90.00
#
_symmetry.space_group_name_H-M   'P 1'
#
loop_
_entity.id
_entity.type
_entity.pdbx_description
1 polymer ?
#
loop_
_entity_poly.entity_id
_entity_poly.type
_entity_poly.pdbx_seq_one_letter_code
_entity_poly.pdbx_strand_id
1 'polypeptide(L)'
;GKTLNERVINWHLLEDVLGWVAVLIVGIVLLFVDWPILDPLLSIGFTLFILVNVLRNLWATLKLFIQATPDKETYRQVADTLLELPHVADLHHLHFWSLDGEEHVLTVHLVLTKNLDIEARSDLKQRIDNVLAPYALSHTTVELEDPDEACRDN
;
A
#
# COMPACT_ATOMS: atom_id res chain seq x y z
N GLY A 1 -20.79 2.96 -1.96
CA GLY A 1 -19.58 2.82 -2.76
C GLY A 1 -19.16 1.37 -2.76
N LYS A 2 -18.85 0.82 -3.92
CA LYS A 2 -18.28 -0.53 -4.01
C LYS A 2 -16.90 -0.45 -3.40
N THR A 3 -16.64 -1.26 -2.40
CA THR A 3 -15.33 -1.33 -1.74
C THR A 3 -14.25 -1.77 -2.73
N LEU A 4 -13.01 -1.33 -2.54
CA LEU A 4 -11.86 -1.74 -3.38
C LEU A 4 -11.76 -3.27 -3.45
N ASN A 5 -12.10 -3.95 -2.37
CA ASN A 5 -12.13 -5.41 -2.28
C ASN A 5 -13.16 -6.04 -3.25
N GLU A 6 -14.36 -5.49 -3.38
CA GLU A 6 -15.34 -5.93 -4.41
C GLU A 6 -14.83 -5.68 -5.83
N ARG A 7 -14.05 -4.63 -6.04
CA ARG A 7 -13.47 -4.30 -7.34
C ARG A 7 -12.36 -5.28 -7.72
N VAL A 8 -11.51 -5.65 -6.77
CA VAL A 8 -10.43 -6.63 -6.98
C VAL A 8 -11.00 -8.02 -7.24
N ILE A 9 -12.00 -8.45 -6.47
CA ILE A 9 -12.67 -9.74 -6.66
C ILE A 9 -13.37 -9.80 -8.01
N ASN A 10 -14.10 -8.76 -8.40
CA ASN A 10 -14.75 -8.70 -9.71
C ASN A 10 -13.76 -8.72 -10.88
N TRP A 11 -12.59 -8.09 -10.70
CA TRP A 11 -11.54 -8.09 -11.72
C TRP A 11 -10.90 -9.47 -11.87
N HIS A 12 -10.63 -10.16 -10.76
CA HIS A 12 -10.16 -11.54 -10.77
C HIS A 12 -11.15 -12.51 -11.43
N LEU A 13 -12.43 -12.42 -11.08
CA LEU A 13 -13.47 -13.22 -11.72
C LEU A 13 -13.56 -12.96 -13.22
N LEU A 14 -13.40 -11.71 -13.64
CA LEU A 14 -13.39 -11.35 -15.06
C LEU A 14 -12.17 -11.95 -15.79
N GLU A 15 -10.98 -11.89 -15.19
CA GLU A 15 -9.77 -12.51 -15.75
C GLU A 15 -9.92 -14.03 -15.89
N ASP A 16 -10.49 -14.71 -14.89
CA ASP A 16 -10.74 -16.14 -14.91
C ASP A 16 -11.75 -16.50 -16.02
N VAL A 17 -12.87 -15.79 -16.13
CA VAL A 17 -13.86 -16.01 -17.19
C VAL A 17 -13.25 -15.77 -18.58
N LEU A 18 -12.48 -14.71 -18.75
CA LEU A 18 -11.80 -14.43 -20.03
C LEU A 18 -10.78 -15.52 -20.36
N GLY A 19 -10.07 -16.06 -19.35
CA GLY A 19 -9.18 -17.21 -19.52
C GLY A 19 -9.91 -18.45 -20.05
N TRP A 20 -11.05 -18.82 -19.43
CA TRP A 20 -11.85 -19.95 -19.86
C TRP A 20 -12.46 -19.76 -21.25
N VAL A 21 -12.92 -18.56 -21.57
CA VAL A 21 -13.43 -18.21 -22.92
C VAL A 21 -12.33 -18.33 -23.97
N ALA A 22 -11.11 -17.87 -23.66
CA ALA A 22 -9.98 -18.00 -24.55
C ALA A 22 -9.63 -19.47 -24.82
N VAL A 23 -9.58 -20.33 -23.78
CA VAL A 23 -9.37 -21.77 -23.91
C VAL A 23 -10.45 -22.42 -24.77
N LEU A 24 -11.70 -22.04 -24.57
CA LEU A 24 -12.82 -22.55 -25.38
C LEU A 24 -12.68 -22.18 -26.87
N ILE A 25 -12.36 -20.92 -27.15
CA ILE A 25 -12.14 -20.45 -28.53
C ILE A 25 -11.01 -21.24 -29.20
N VAL A 26 -9.90 -21.40 -28.48
CA VAL A 26 -8.77 -22.18 -28.97
C VAL A 26 -9.13 -23.63 -29.22
N GLY A 27 -9.88 -24.28 -28.29
CA GLY A 27 -10.36 -25.64 -28.47
C GLY A 27 -11.24 -25.79 -29.72
N ILE A 28 -12.13 -24.80 -30.00
CA ILE A 28 -12.96 -24.78 -31.19
C ILE A 28 -12.09 -24.62 -32.44
N VAL A 29 -11.11 -23.73 -32.44
CA VAL A 29 -10.21 -23.53 -33.58
C VAL A 29 -9.42 -24.81 -33.92
N LEU A 30 -8.94 -25.53 -32.91
CA LEU A 30 -8.20 -26.78 -33.05
C LEU A 30 -9.07 -27.91 -33.64
N LEU A 31 -10.41 -27.85 -33.54
CA LEU A 31 -11.28 -28.82 -34.19
C LEU A 31 -11.31 -28.64 -35.73
N PHE A 32 -10.95 -27.48 -36.26
CA PHE A 32 -11.01 -27.13 -37.67
C PHE A 32 -9.64 -26.99 -38.34
N VAL A 33 -8.57 -26.94 -37.53
CA VAL A 33 -7.21 -26.68 -38.05
C VAL A 33 -6.27 -27.77 -37.55
N ASP A 34 -5.83 -28.64 -38.43
CA ASP A 34 -4.85 -29.69 -38.19
C ASP A 34 -3.40 -29.11 -38.17
N TRP A 35 -3.12 -28.30 -37.17
CA TRP A 35 -1.78 -27.77 -36.93
C TRP A 35 -1.21 -28.32 -35.63
N PRO A 36 -0.38 -29.40 -35.66
CA PRO A 36 0.14 -30.03 -34.44
C PRO A 36 0.98 -29.12 -33.57
N ILE A 37 1.55 -28.03 -34.10
CA ILE A 37 2.36 -27.06 -33.39
C ILE A 37 1.54 -26.05 -32.61
N LEU A 38 0.25 -25.89 -32.95
CA LEU A 38 -0.62 -24.88 -32.36
C LEU A 38 -0.91 -25.21 -30.87
N ASP A 39 -1.13 -26.47 -30.56
CA ASP A 39 -1.41 -26.96 -29.19
C ASP A 39 -0.24 -26.71 -28.22
N PRO A 40 1.01 -27.12 -28.49
CA PRO A 40 2.15 -26.77 -27.66
C PRO A 40 2.37 -25.25 -27.52
N LEU A 41 2.20 -24.50 -28.63
CA LEU A 41 2.41 -23.05 -28.60
C LEU A 41 1.39 -22.33 -27.72
N LEU A 42 0.14 -22.73 -27.78
CA LEU A 42 -0.93 -22.21 -26.94
C LEU A 42 -0.75 -22.60 -25.49
N SER A 43 -0.37 -23.86 -25.22
CA SER A 43 -0.06 -24.33 -23.87
C SER A 43 1.06 -23.52 -23.22
N ILE A 44 2.14 -23.25 -23.96
CA ILE A 44 3.25 -22.40 -23.50
C ILE A 44 2.77 -20.97 -23.29
N GLY A 45 2.01 -20.41 -24.21
CA GLY A 45 1.47 -19.05 -24.12
C GLY A 45 0.58 -18.88 -22.88
N PHE A 46 -0.32 -19.83 -22.63
CA PHE A 46 -1.17 -19.84 -21.44
C PHE A 46 -0.37 -19.98 -20.15
N THR A 47 0.58 -20.87 -20.13
CA THR A 47 1.45 -21.08 -18.97
C THR A 47 2.24 -19.81 -18.63
N LEU A 48 2.79 -19.14 -19.64
CA LEU A 48 3.48 -17.88 -19.46
C LEU A 48 2.54 -16.76 -18.96
N PHE A 49 1.35 -16.67 -19.51
CA PHE A 49 0.34 -15.70 -19.07
C PHE A 49 -0.01 -15.90 -17.58
N ILE A 50 -0.33 -17.14 -17.20
CA ILE A 50 -0.64 -17.47 -15.80
C ILE A 50 0.57 -17.18 -14.91
N LEU A 51 1.77 -17.60 -15.31
CA LEU A 51 3.00 -17.40 -14.53
C LEU A 51 3.25 -15.92 -14.26
N VAL A 52 3.12 -15.07 -15.27
CA VAL A 52 3.30 -13.61 -15.11
C VAL A 52 2.29 -13.04 -14.12
N ASN A 53 1.01 -13.43 -14.21
CA ASN A 53 -0.01 -12.96 -13.29
C ASN A 53 0.24 -13.44 -11.85
N VAL A 54 0.61 -14.71 -11.66
CA VAL A 54 0.96 -15.25 -10.35
C VAL A 54 2.16 -14.52 -9.75
N LEU A 55 3.21 -14.27 -10.52
CA LEU A 55 4.40 -13.56 -10.05
C LEU A 55 4.09 -12.09 -9.69
N ARG A 56 3.23 -11.43 -10.46
CA ARG A 56 2.78 -10.06 -10.13
C ARG A 56 2.01 -10.02 -8.81
N ASN A 57 1.06 -10.94 -8.64
CA ASN A 57 0.26 -11.03 -7.41
C ASN A 57 1.14 -11.40 -6.21
N LEU A 58 2.04 -12.35 -6.37
CA LEU A 58 3.02 -12.72 -5.34
C LEU A 58 3.87 -11.52 -4.93
N TRP A 59 4.37 -10.75 -5.89
CA TRP A 59 5.16 -9.55 -5.61
C TRP A 59 4.36 -8.48 -4.86
N ALA A 60 3.10 -8.26 -5.25
CA ALA A 60 2.21 -7.34 -4.55
C ALA A 60 1.98 -7.77 -3.09
N THR A 61 1.73 -9.05 -2.87
CA THR A 61 1.55 -9.63 -1.53
C THR A 61 2.83 -9.54 -0.71
N LEU A 62 3.99 -9.86 -1.29
CA LEU A 62 5.28 -9.76 -0.59
C LEU A 62 5.56 -8.33 -0.10
N LYS A 63 5.20 -7.30 -0.87
CA LYS A 63 5.35 -5.91 -0.44
C LYS A 63 4.59 -5.58 0.84
N LEU A 64 3.41 -6.17 1.05
CA LEU A 64 2.66 -6.01 2.29
C LEU A 64 3.39 -6.68 3.46
N PHE A 65 3.88 -7.90 3.27
CA PHE A 65 4.58 -8.64 4.33
C PHE A 65 5.91 -8.00 4.75
N ILE A 66 6.64 -7.39 3.84
CA ILE A 66 7.86 -6.65 4.16
C ILE A 66 7.60 -5.22 4.64
N GLN A 67 6.34 -4.86 4.89
CA GLN A 67 5.93 -3.53 5.35
C GLN A 67 6.48 -2.40 4.45
N ALA A 68 6.49 -2.63 3.15
CA ALA A 68 6.94 -1.63 2.20
C ALA A 68 6.04 -0.40 2.25
N THR A 69 6.63 0.78 2.13
CA THR A 69 5.89 2.03 2.00
C THR A 69 4.95 1.95 0.80
N PRO A 70 3.64 2.19 0.97
CA PRO A 70 2.66 2.01 -0.10
C PRO A 70 2.95 2.89 -1.30
N ASP A 71 3.22 4.17 -1.03
CA ASP A 71 3.49 5.19 -2.05
C ASP A 71 4.44 6.25 -1.50
N LYS A 72 5.49 6.57 -2.29
CA LYS A 72 6.48 7.57 -1.92
C LYS A 72 5.91 8.99 -1.87
N GLU A 73 4.92 9.26 -2.69
CA GLU A 73 4.28 10.58 -2.72
C GLU A 73 3.48 10.81 -1.44
N THR A 74 2.64 9.86 -1.05
CA THR A 74 1.89 9.90 0.21
C THR A 74 2.81 9.99 1.42
N TYR A 75 3.92 9.24 1.42
CA TYR A 75 4.94 9.33 2.48
C TYR A 75 5.49 10.76 2.63
N ARG A 76 5.82 11.42 1.52
CA ARG A 76 6.32 12.81 1.54
C ARG A 76 5.25 13.79 2.00
N GLN A 77 4.03 13.66 1.50
CA GLN A 77 2.91 14.51 1.91
C GLN A 77 2.64 14.42 3.40
N VAL A 78 2.68 13.22 3.98
CA VAL A 78 2.55 13.03 5.43
C VAL A 78 3.69 13.73 6.18
N ALA A 79 4.93 13.54 5.73
CA ALA A 79 6.09 14.18 6.35
C ALA A 79 6.01 15.71 6.29
N ASP A 80 5.73 16.26 5.11
CA ASP A 80 5.61 17.72 4.91
C ASP A 80 4.48 18.31 5.74
N THR A 81 3.32 17.64 5.78
CA THR A 81 2.16 18.08 6.56
C THR A 81 2.45 18.10 8.07
N LEU A 82 3.20 17.12 8.58
CA LEU A 82 3.59 17.07 9.97
C LEU A 82 4.62 18.15 10.33
N LEU A 83 5.56 18.43 9.42
CA LEU A 83 6.57 19.50 9.60
C LEU A 83 5.97 20.90 9.59
N GLU A 84 4.84 21.10 8.91
CA GLU A 84 4.12 22.39 8.89
C GLU A 84 3.35 22.67 10.18
N LEU A 85 3.23 21.72 11.10
CA LEU A 85 2.52 21.91 12.35
C LEU A 85 3.24 22.88 13.29
N PRO A 86 2.49 23.70 14.05
CA PRO A 86 3.08 24.62 15.02
C PRO A 86 3.84 23.82 16.09
N HIS A 87 4.97 24.33 16.49
CA HIS A 87 5.86 23.75 17.51
C HIS A 87 6.60 22.47 17.09
N VAL A 88 6.50 22.01 15.86
CA VAL A 88 7.33 20.95 15.30
C VAL A 88 8.57 21.59 14.68
N ALA A 89 9.76 21.12 15.09
CA ALA A 89 11.06 21.58 14.57
C ALA A 89 11.58 20.62 13.51
N ASP A 90 11.44 19.32 13.75
CA ASP A 90 11.95 18.27 12.87
C ASP A 90 11.14 16.98 13.08
N LEU A 91 11.31 16.02 12.17
CA LEU A 91 10.76 14.68 12.31
C LEU A 91 11.80 13.62 11.93
N HIS A 92 11.77 12.50 12.61
CA HIS A 92 12.59 11.34 12.29
C HIS A 92 11.85 10.04 12.63
N HIS A 93 12.43 8.88 12.27
CA HIS A 93 11.81 7.56 12.44
C HIS A 93 10.38 7.49 11.89
N LEU A 94 10.14 8.17 10.76
CA LEU A 94 8.87 8.08 10.06
C LEU A 94 8.79 6.73 9.35
N HIS A 95 7.94 5.86 9.87
CA HIS A 95 7.58 4.60 9.24
C HIS A 95 6.11 4.63 8.83
N PHE A 96 5.87 4.34 7.57
CA PHE A 96 4.53 4.35 6.98
C PHE A 96 4.38 3.13 6.09
N TRP A 97 3.50 2.21 6.48
CA TRP A 97 3.26 0.97 5.73
C TRP A 97 1.79 0.62 5.69
N SER A 98 1.42 -0.28 4.77
CA SER A 98 0.06 -0.77 4.66
C SER A 98 -0.10 -2.13 5.36
N LEU A 99 -1.27 -2.36 5.98
CA LEU A 99 -1.65 -3.65 6.55
C LEU A 99 -2.21 -4.60 5.50
N ASP A 100 -3.08 -4.09 4.63
CA ASP A 100 -3.85 -4.89 3.67
C ASP A 100 -3.96 -4.26 2.28
N GLY A 101 -3.34 -3.09 2.07
CA GLY A 101 -3.41 -2.30 0.86
C GLY A 101 -4.41 -1.13 0.93
N GLU A 102 -5.28 -1.09 1.94
CA GLU A 102 -6.29 -0.04 2.16
C GLU A 102 -6.05 0.70 3.47
N GLU A 103 -5.74 -0.02 4.54
CA GLU A 103 -5.45 0.54 5.85
C GLU A 103 -3.94 0.66 6.08
N HIS A 104 -3.55 1.76 6.72
CA HIS A 104 -2.16 2.10 6.93
C HIS A 104 -1.81 2.26 8.40
N VAL A 105 -0.54 2.07 8.71
CA VAL A 105 0.03 2.34 10.03
C VAL A 105 1.12 3.39 9.88
N LEU A 106 1.14 4.33 10.81
CA LEU A 106 2.13 5.39 10.92
C LEU A 106 2.80 5.36 12.28
N THR A 107 4.12 5.38 12.28
CA THR A 107 4.91 5.73 13.47
C THR A 107 5.86 6.86 13.13
N VAL A 108 6.02 7.83 14.03
CA VAL A 108 6.87 8.98 13.79
C VAL A 108 7.30 9.60 15.12
N HIS A 109 8.52 10.11 15.16
CA HIS A 109 9.00 10.99 16.23
C HIS A 109 9.00 12.43 15.73
N LEU A 110 8.39 13.32 16.49
CA LEU A 110 8.34 14.76 16.22
C LEU A 110 9.16 15.50 17.27
N VAL A 111 10.22 16.16 16.83
CA VAL A 111 11.03 17.01 17.68
C VAL A 111 10.34 18.36 17.85
N LEU A 112 10.13 18.77 19.09
CA LEU A 112 9.46 20.02 19.41
C LEU A 112 10.45 21.20 19.39
N THR A 113 9.94 22.39 19.03
CA THR A 113 10.74 23.64 19.09
C THR A 113 11.01 24.13 20.51
N LYS A 114 10.21 23.68 21.47
CA LYS A 114 10.29 24.03 22.91
C LYS A 114 9.51 23.04 23.74
N ASN A 115 9.79 22.99 25.03
CA ASN A 115 8.98 22.23 25.97
C ASN A 115 7.56 22.80 26.04
N LEU A 116 6.58 21.96 25.77
CA LEU A 116 5.16 22.31 25.79
C LEU A 116 4.54 21.88 27.12
N ASP A 117 3.64 22.72 27.64
CA ASP A 117 2.77 22.32 28.73
C ASP A 117 1.71 21.28 28.28
N ILE A 118 0.97 20.76 29.25
CA ILE A 118 -0.01 19.69 29.00
C ILE A 118 -1.10 20.14 28.01
N GLU A 119 -1.54 21.39 28.10
CA GLU A 119 -2.61 21.94 27.26
C GLU A 119 -2.12 22.11 25.83
N ALA A 120 -0.93 22.68 25.61
CA ALA A 120 -0.33 22.84 24.29
C ALA A 120 0.02 21.48 23.63
N ARG A 121 0.46 20.50 24.43
CA ARG A 121 0.68 19.12 23.93
C ARG A 121 -0.65 18.47 23.49
N SER A 122 -1.74 18.69 24.22
CA SER A 122 -3.06 18.19 23.87
C SER A 122 -3.59 18.82 22.58
N ASP A 123 -3.44 20.15 22.44
CA ASP A 123 -3.81 20.87 21.19
C ASP A 123 -2.99 20.37 19.98
N LEU A 124 -1.68 20.19 20.16
CA LEU A 124 -0.83 19.65 19.10
C LEU A 124 -1.27 18.24 18.67
N LYS A 125 -1.56 17.34 19.62
CA LYS A 125 -2.08 15.99 19.30
C LYS A 125 -3.38 16.06 18.51
N GLN A 126 -4.29 16.94 18.87
CA GLN A 126 -5.55 17.11 18.14
C GLN A 126 -5.32 17.65 16.72
N ARG A 127 -4.34 18.53 16.53
CA ARG A 127 -3.94 19.00 15.19
C ARG A 127 -3.34 17.88 14.36
N ILE A 128 -2.48 17.05 14.95
CA ILE A 128 -1.90 15.86 14.32
C ILE A 128 -3.02 14.93 13.84
N ASP A 129 -3.98 14.61 14.68
CA ASP A 129 -5.12 13.76 14.30
C ASP A 129 -5.91 14.34 13.13
N ASN A 130 -6.15 15.67 13.15
CA ASN A 130 -6.88 16.36 12.09
C ASN A 130 -6.15 16.33 10.74
N VAL A 131 -4.83 16.56 10.72
CA VAL A 131 -4.06 16.59 9.47
C VAL A 131 -3.80 15.19 8.93
N LEU A 132 -3.78 14.17 9.79
CA LEU A 132 -3.61 12.79 9.41
C LEU A 132 -4.92 12.08 9.00
N ALA A 133 -6.09 12.64 9.32
CA ALA A 133 -7.39 12.06 9.02
C ALA A 133 -7.60 11.64 7.53
N PRO A 134 -7.05 12.33 6.51
CA PRO A 134 -7.21 11.94 5.11
C PRO A 134 -6.47 10.65 4.70
N TYR A 135 -5.52 10.16 5.49
CA TYR A 135 -4.57 9.12 5.07
C TYR A 135 -4.97 7.67 5.39
N ALA A 136 -6.23 7.42 5.76
CA ALA A 136 -6.76 6.08 6.07
C ALA A 136 -5.89 5.29 7.07
N LEU A 137 -5.48 5.95 8.16
CA LEU A 137 -4.65 5.36 9.20
C LEU A 137 -5.51 4.56 10.18
N SER A 138 -5.27 3.26 10.31
CA SER A 138 -5.87 2.41 11.34
C SER A 138 -5.14 2.51 12.67
N HIS A 139 -3.82 2.73 12.62
CA HIS A 139 -2.98 2.95 13.79
C HIS A 139 -2.00 4.09 13.57
N THR A 140 -1.92 4.99 14.55
CA THR A 140 -0.96 6.10 14.55
C THR A 140 -0.25 6.14 15.90
N THR A 141 1.08 6.13 15.87
CA THR A 141 1.92 6.36 17.05
C THR A 141 2.80 7.55 16.77
N VAL A 142 2.64 8.59 17.60
CA VAL A 142 3.45 9.81 17.51
C VAL A 142 4.15 10.01 18.85
N GLU A 143 5.46 9.97 18.83
CA GLU A 143 6.29 10.37 19.95
C GLU A 143 6.62 11.86 19.84
N LEU A 144 6.39 12.61 20.89
CA LEU A 144 6.73 14.04 20.97
C LEU A 144 7.99 14.18 21.81
N GLU A 145 9.10 14.47 21.16
CA GLU A 145 10.40 14.64 21.79
C GLU A 145 10.65 16.12 22.14
N ASP A 146 11.07 16.37 23.36
CA ASP A 146 11.46 17.72 23.76
C ASP A 146 12.82 18.10 23.12
N PRO A 147 13.16 19.41 22.95
CA PRO A 147 14.34 19.84 22.18
C PRO A 147 15.66 19.28 22.68
N ASP A 148 15.76 19.00 23.97
CA ASP A 148 16.98 18.49 24.62
C ASP A 148 16.93 16.98 24.89
N GLU A 149 15.88 16.30 24.39
CA GLU A 149 15.71 14.86 24.57
C GLU A 149 16.53 14.10 23.54
N ALA A 150 17.29 13.11 24.01
CA ALA A 150 17.99 12.20 23.11
C ALA A 150 17.00 11.15 22.57
N CYS A 151 16.95 10.96 21.26
CA CYS A 151 16.11 9.91 20.67
C CYS A 151 16.50 8.54 21.23
N ARG A 152 15.49 7.78 21.64
CA ARG A 152 15.68 6.45 22.24
C ARG A 152 16.09 5.39 21.21
N ASP A 153 15.70 5.57 19.95
CA ASP A 153 15.81 4.58 18.89
C ASP A 153 17.03 4.81 17.96
N ASN A 154 18.13 5.33 18.51
CA ASN A 154 19.39 5.54 17.79
C ASN A 154 20.24 4.27 17.70
#